data_0e70080a55c414789af460cd9a6e3482
#
_entry.id   0e70080a55c414789af460cd9a6e3482
#
_cell.length_a   1.000
_cell.length_b   1.000
_cell.length_c   1.000
_cell.angle_alpha   90.00
_cell.angle_beta   90.00
_cell.angle_gamma   90.00
#
_symmetry.space_group_name_H-M   'P 1'
#
loop_
_entity.id
_entity.type
_entity.pdbx_description
1 polymer ?
#
loop_
_entity_poly.entity_id
_entity_poly.type
_entity_poly.pdbx_seq_one_letter_code
_entity_poly.pdbx_strand_id
1 'polypeptide(L)'
;MARLASMPCWPLAPPESHRLSPPPPLLETGLVVAGHGRHCVVETPDGRRVICHPRGKKSQAVVGDRVQWQPSQDEGTIEKVDTRRNLFFRQDDVRTKSFAANLDQVLILIAAEPEFSEQQLSRALIAAEAEHITPLIVLNKSDLPAPFSLAWERLAPYRDMGYILMPASLKAATDEQLQPIKNQLNGKTTLVLGPSGSGKSTLINRLVHGAQAQTREISQ
;
A
#
# COMPACT_ATOMS: atom_id res chain seq x y z
N MET A 1 -38.55 39.74 72.47
CA MET A 1 -38.15 40.61 71.34
C MET A 1 -37.02 39.88 70.54
N ALA A 2 -37.37 39.23 69.46
CA ALA A 2 -36.43 38.51 68.60
C ALA A 2 -36.11 39.41 67.38
N ARG A 3 -34.84 39.69 67.16
CA ARG A 3 -34.37 40.45 65.99
C ARG A 3 -34.24 39.47 64.80
N LEU A 4 -34.98 39.69 63.74
CA LEU A 4 -34.80 39.07 62.44
C LEU A 4 -33.55 39.65 61.78
N ALA A 5 -32.52 38.81 61.58
CA ALA A 5 -31.35 39.18 60.79
C ALA A 5 -31.69 39.06 59.31
N SER A 6 -31.50 40.18 58.57
CA SER A 6 -31.63 40.24 57.11
C SER A 6 -30.55 39.43 56.44
N MET A 7 -30.92 38.45 55.65
CA MET A 7 -29.99 37.74 54.75
C MET A 7 -29.57 38.62 53.59
N PRO A 8 -28.29 38.63 53.20
CA PRO A 8 -27.87 39.36 52.00
C PRO A 8 -28.34 38.63 50.75
N CYS A 9 -29.00 39.39 49.87
CA CYS A 9 -29.39 38.92 48.55
C CYS A 9 -28.12 38.78 47.68
N TRP A 10 -27.77 37.55 47.34
CA TRP A 10 -26.68 37.26 46.43
C TRP A 10 -27.19 37.50 45.00
N PRO A 11 -26.42 38.21 44.13
CA PRO A 11 -26.82 38.37 42.73
C PRO A 11 -26.76 37.03 42.00
N LEU A 12 -27.83 36.70 41.30
CA LEU A 12 -27.87 35.56 40.38
C LEU A 12 -26.78 35.74 39.30
N ALA A 13 -25.93 34.73 39.15
CA ALA A 13 -24.96 34.68 38.08
C ALA A 13 -25.69 34.81 36.73
N PRO A 14 -25.12 35.55 35.75
CA PRO A 14 -25.69 35.62 34.42
C PRO A 14 -25.75 34.22 33.79
N PRO A 15 -26.74 33.93 32.93
CA PRO A 15 -26.83 32.64 32.27
C PRO A 15 -25.57 32.39 31.43
N GLU A 16 -24.94 31.24 31.62
CA GLU A 16 -23.82 30.79 30.82
C GLU A 16 -24.23 30.85 29.33
N SER A 17 -23.61 31.75 28.60
CA SER A 17 -23.75 31.80 27.17
C SER A 17 -23.35 30.42 26.60
N HIS A 18 -24.31 29.68 26.05
CA HIS A 18 -24.04 28.51 25.28
C HIS A 18 -23.01 28.86 24.19
N ARG A 19 -21.75 28.60 24.46
CA ARG A 19 -20.72 28.60 23.41
C ARG A 19 -21.12 27.48 22.45
N LEU A 20 -21.69 27.84 21.33
CA LEU A 20 -21.90 26.95 20.20
C LEU A 20 -20.54 26.32 19.93
N SER A 21 -20.46 25.01 20.04
CA SER A 21 -19.29 24.24 19.64
C SER A 21 -18.94 24.64 18.21
N PRO A 22 -17.66 24.88 17.89
CA PRO A 22 -17.28 25.21 16.52
C PRO A 22 -17.78 24.11 15.59
N PRO A 23 -18.21 24.44 14.38
CA PRO A 23 -18.68 23.45 13.42
C PRO A 23 -17.59 22.39 13.23
N PRO A 24 -17.96 21.10 13.03
CA PRO A 24 -16.99 20.05 12.81
C PRO A 24 -16.08 20.44 11.64
N PRO A 25 -14.77 20.16 11.71
CA PRO A 25 -13.84 20.48 10.64
C PRO A 25 -14.28 19.80 9.34
N LEU A 26 -14.21 20.52 8.23
CA LEU A 26 -14.46 19.97 6.92
C LEU A 26 -13.38 18.90 6.62
N LEU A 27 -13.81 17.65 6.52
CA LEU A 27 -12.93 16.53 6.16
C LEU A 27 -12.95 16.35 4.64
N GLU A 28 -11.77 16.22 4.07
CA GLU A 28 -11.59 15.81 2.68
C GLU A 28 -11.30 14.31 2.60
N THR A 29 -11.59 13.71 1.45
CA THR A 29 -11.26 12.31 1.17
C THR A 29 -10.01 12.23 0.31
N GLY A 30 -9.23 11.14 0.45
CA GLY A 30 -8.06 10.93 -0.37
C GLY A 30 -7.55 9.50 -0.33
N LEU A 31 -6.59 9.20 -1.19
CA LEU A 31 -5.92 7.92 -1.32
C LEU A 31 -4.48 8.03 -0.84
N VAL A 32 -4.04 7.14 0.03
CA VAL A 32 -2.63 7.07 0.43
C VAL A 32 -1.82 6.47 -0.70
N VAL A 33 -0.93 7.25 -1.30
CA VAL A 33 -0.08 6.84 -2.44
C VAL A 33 1.38 6.59 -2.08
N ALA A 34 1.84 7.09 -0.93
CA ALA A 34 3.18 6.78 -0.42
C ALA A 34 3.21 6.83 1.11
N GLY A 35 4.10 6.04 1.71
CA GLY A 35 4.32 6.01 3.16
C GLY A 35 5.80 6.23 3.50
N HIS A 36 6.07 7.17 4.42
CA HIS A 36 7.43 7.57 4.82
C HIS A 36 7.59 7.54 6.34
N GLY A 37 7.35 6.38 6.96
CA GLY A 37 7.48 6.21 8.40
C GLY A 37 6.45 6.98 9.22
N ARG A 38 6.70 8.26 9.50
CA ARG A 38 5.82 9.08 10.34
C ARG A 38 4.75 9.87 9.58
N HIS A 39 4.87 9.97 8.27
CA HIS A 39 3.93 10.67 7.41
C HIS A 39 3.63 9.85 6.17
N CYS A 40 2.57 10.19 5.50
CA CYS A 40 2.21 9.61 4.21
C CYS A 40 1.84 10.70 3.22
N VAL A 41 1.83 10.36 1.95
CA VAL A 41 1.34 11.24 0.88
C VAL A 41 -0.08 10.79 0.54
N VAL A 42 -1.02 11.71 0.64
CA VAL A 42 -2.42 11.52 0.26
C VAL A 42 -2.66 12.21 -1.07
N GLU A 43 -3.20 11.47 -2.03
CA GLU A 43 -3.65 12.02 -3.31
C GLU A 43 -5.15 12.28 -3.24
N THR A 44 -5.53 13.52 -3.52
CA THR A 44 -6.92 13.99 -3.54
C THR A 44 -7.60 13.61 -4.86
N PRO A 45 -8.94 13.63 -4.96
CA PRO A 45 -9.65 13.30 -6.19
C PRO A 45 -9.29 14.17 -7.41
N ASP A 46 -8.81 15.40 -7.17
CA ASP A 46 -8.32 16.33 -8.18
C ASP A 46 -6.84 16.13 -8.55
N GLY A 47 -6.18 15.10 -7.98
CA GLY A 47 -4.80 14.71 -8.29
C GLY A 47 -3.72 15.49 -7.52
N ARG A 48 -4.08 16.37 -6.59
CA ARG A 48 -3.09 17.01 -5.70
C ARG A 48 -2.51 16.00 -4.72
N ARG A 49 -1.23 16.16 -4.39
CA ARG A 49 -0.54 15.33 -3.40
C ARG A 49 -0.19 16.17 -2.19
N VAL A 50 -0.65 15.73 -1.04
CA VAL A 50 -0.51 16.44 0.24
C VAL A 50 0.20 15.51 1.24
N ILE A 51 1.16 16.05 1.99
CA ILE A 51 1.79 15.35 3.10
C ILE A 51 0.81 15.34 4.26
N CYS A 52 0.49 14.16 4.77
CA CYS A 52 -0.44 13.98 5.87
C CYS A 52 0.19 13.20 7.02
N HIS A 53 -0.15 13.60 8.23
CA HIS A 53 0.26 12.93 9.46
C HIS A 53 -0.93 12.20 10.09
N PRO A 54 -0.78 10.95 10.55
CA PRO A 54 -1.84 10.25 11.24
C PRO A 54 -2.10 10.89 12.61
N ARG A 55 -3.37 11.03 12.99
CA ARG A 55 -3.76 11.52 14.32
C ARG A 55 -3.50 10.43 15.36
N GLY A 56 -2.44 10.60 16.15
CA GLY A 56 -2.06 9.68 17.23
C GLY A 56 -1.37 8.40 16.76
N LYS A 57 -0.97 7.57 17.76
CA LYS A 57 -0.13 6.38 17.54
C LYS A 57 -0.86 5.17 16.93
N LYS A 58 -2.18 5.16 16.91
CA LYS A 58 -3.01 3.99 16.53
C LYS A 58 -3.37 3.91 15.05
N SER A 59 -3.28 5.00 14.31
CA SER A 59 -3.69 5.05 12.90
C SER A 59 -2.46 4.89 12.00
N GLN A 60 -2.07 3.65 11.71
CA GLN A 60 -1.09 3.37 10.67
C GLN A 60 -1.81 3.29 9.32
N ALA A 61 -1.86 4.42 8.62
CA ALA A 61 -2.27 4.43 7.23
C ALA A 61 -1.17 3.80 6.37
N VAL A 62 -1.57 2.95 5.44
CA VAL A 62 -0.66 2.29 4.49
C VAL A 62 -1.05 2.67 3.06
N VAL A 63 -0.15 2.44 2.11
CA VAL A 63 -0.43 2.67 0.68
C VAL A 63 -1.68 1.89 0.26
N GLY A 64 -2.57 2.55 -0.48
CA GLY A 64 -3.86 1.99 -0.89
C GLY A 64 -5.02 2.25 0.06
N ASP A 65 -4.78 2.82 1.26
CA ASP A 65 -5.87 3.23 2.15
C ASP A 65 -6.64 4.42 1.60
N ARG A 66 -7.96 4.37 1.73
CA ARG A 66 -8.83 5.54 1.61
C ARG A 66 -8.92 6.19 2.98
N VAL A 67 -8.74 7.50 3.03
CA VAL A 67 -8.67 8.26 4.27
C VAL A 67 -9.56 9.49 4.24
N GLN A 68 -10.03 9.87 5.41
CA GLN A 68 -10.62 11.16 5.67
C GLN A 68 -9.58 12.00 6.42
N TRP A 69 -9.26 13.16 5.89
CA TRP A 69 -8.21 13.99 6.41
C TRP A 69 -8.64 15.46 6.50
N GLN A 70 -8.07 16.17 7.44
CA GLN A 70 -8.30 17.59 7.64
C GLN A 70 -7.16 18.38 7.03
N PRO A 71 -7.42 19.30 6.08
CA PRO A 71 -6.40 20.17 5.54
C PRO A 71 -5.90 21.17 6.58
N SER A 72 -4.61 21.48 6.53
CA SER A 72 -3.91 22.56 7.20
C SER A 72 -3.23 23.42 6.15
N GLN A 73 -2.42 24.41 6.53
CA GLN A 73 -1.84 25.36 5.56
C GLN A 73 -1.03 24.66 4.46
N ASP A 74 -0.08 23.78 4.82
CA ASP A 74 0.81 23.08 3.88
C ASP A 74 0.75 21.56 4.00
N GLU A 75 0.09 21.02 5.02
CA GLU A 75 0.02 19.61 5.36
C GLU A 75 -1.40 19.22 5.74
N GLY A 76 -1.62 17.94 6.04
CA GLY A 76 -2.90 17.45 6.49
C GLY A 76 -2.79 16.49 7.68
N THR A 77 -3.91 16.30 8.36
CA THR A 77 -4.01 15.33 9.45
C THR A 77 -5.02 14.25 9.05
N ILE A 78 -4.60 13.00 9.04
CA ILE A 78 -5.51 11.87 8.84
C ILE A 78 -6.32 11.69 10.11
N GLU A 79 -7.63 11.89 9.97
CA GLU A 79 -8.59 11.70 11.05
C GLU A 79 -9.10 10.27 11.12
N LYS A 80 -9.29 9.65 9.95
CA LYS A 80 -9.86 8.31 9.84
C LYS A 80 -9.32 7.58 8.62
N VAL A 81 -9.05 6.29 8.79
CA VAL A 81 -8.86 5.33 7.71
C VAL A 81 -10.18 4.63 7.47
N ASP A 82 -10.65 4.61 6.23
CA ASP A 82 -11.89 3.91 5.86
C ASP A 82 -11.70 2.38 5.97
N THR A 83 -12.80 1.65 6.01
CA THR A 83 -12.77 0.18 6.10
C THR A 83 -12.00 -0.41 4.93
N ARG A 84 -10.98 -1.17 5.22
CA ARG A 84 -10.17 -1.88 4.23
C ARG A 84 -10.92 -3.10 3.70
N ARG A 85 -10.77 -3.35 2.40
CA ARG A 85 -11.22 -4.60 1.77
C ARG A 85 -10.29 -5.75 2.12
N ASN A 86 -8.99 -5.51 2.11
CA ASN A 86 -7.91 -6.41 2.51
C ASN A 86 -6.68 -5.62 2.92
N LEU A 87 -5.72 -6.29 3.56
CA LEU A 87 -4.46 -5.70 3.99
C LEU A 87 -3.33 -6.71 3.77
N PHE A 88 -2.42 -6.44 2.86
CA PHE A 88 -1.24 -7.28 2.69
C PHE A 88 -0.19 -6.93 3.74
N PHE A 89 0.17 -7.90 4.58
CA PHE A 89 1.14 -7.72 5.67
C PHE A 89 2.07 -8.94 5.80
N ARG A 90 3.18 -8.74 6.46
CA ARG A 90 4.08 -9.81 6.92
C ARG A 90 4.12 -9.77 8.44
N GLN A 91 3.93 -10.92 9.03
CA GLN A 91 4.07 -11.10 10.46
C GLN A 91 5.34 -11.91 10.73
N ASP A 92 6.25 -11.34 11.52
CA ASP A 92 7.36 -12.02 12.14
C ASP A 92 7.04 -12.19 13.63
N ASP A 93 7.79 -13.03 14.37
CA ASP A 93 7.54 -13.35 15.80
C ASP A 93 7.43 -12.10 16.69
N VAL A 94 8.00 -10.98 16.27
CA VAL A 94 8.10 -9.75 17.06
C VAL A 94 7.31 -8.58 16.47
N ARG A 95 7.07 -8.56 15.15
CA ARG A 95 6.49 -7.40 14.45
C ARG A 95 5.61 -7.78 13.28
N THR A 96 4.50 -7.07 13.15
CA THR A 96 3.70 -7.05 11.93
C THR A 96 4.10 -5.86 11.07
N LYS A 97 4.46 -6.09 9.83
CA LYS A 97 4.72 -5.04 8.84
C LYS A 97 3.67 -5.06 7.76
N SER A 98 2.82 -4.04 7.73
CA SER A 98 1.84 -3.82 6.68
C SER A 98 2.50 -3.18 5.47
N PHE A 99 2.13 -3.62 4.26
CA PHE A 99 2.70 -3.14 3.01
C PHE A 99 1.71 -2.28 2.23
N ALA A 100 0.52 -2.80 1.96
CA ALA A 100 -0.51 -2.11 1.19
C ALA A 100 -1.90 -2.66 1.52
N ALA A 101 -2.93 -1.85 1.25
CA ALA A 101 -4.33 -2.20 1.47
C ALA A 101 -5.14 -2.05 0.18
N ASN A 102 -6.36 -2.62 0.18
CA ASN A 102 -7.33 -2.51 -0.90
C ASN A 102 -6.80 -3.00 -2.26
N LEU A 103 -6.02 -4.07 -2.23
CA LEU A 103 -5.40 -4.68 -3.40
C LEU A 103 -6.38 -5.58 -4.16
N ASP A 104 -6.27 -5.59 -5.50
CA ASP A 104 -6.93 -6.57 -6.36
C ASP A 104 -6.02 -7.78 -6.57
N GLN A 105 -4.71 -7.54 -6.66
CA GLN A 105 -3.74 -8.61 -6.89
C GLN A 105 -2.34 -8.28 -6.36
N VAL A 106 -1.54 -9.35 -6.21
CA VAL A 106 -0.11 -9.27 -5.89
C VAL A 106 0.68 -9.89 -7.04
N LEU A 107 1.53 -9.11 -7.70
CA LEU A 107 2.48 -9.60 -8.68
C LEU A 107 3.77 -10.00 -7.95
N ILE A 108 4.06 -11.30 -7.94
CA ILE A 108 5.27 -11.86 -7.36
C ILE A 108 6.29 -12.01 -8.49
N LEU A 109 7.25 -11.07 -8.55
CA LEU A 109 8.29 -11.05 -9.55
C LEU A 109 9.51 -11.80 -9.04
N ILE A 110 9.79 -12.94 -9.63
CA ILE A 110 10.99 -13.75 -9.42
C ILE A 110 11.84 -13.74 -10.68
N ALA A 111 13.06 -14.23 -10.63
CA ALA A 111 13.95 -14.28 -11.77
C ALA A 111 14.59 -15.67 -11.91
N ALA A 112 15.02 -16.01 -13.13
CA ALA A 112 15.83 -17.21 -13.37
C ALA A 112 17.19 -17.08 -12.67
N GLU A 113 17.70 -15.82 -12.58
CA GLU A 113 18.93 -15.45 -11.87
C GLU A 113 18.80 -14.08 -11.18
N PRO A 114 19.22 -13.92 -9.91
CA PRO A 114 19.63 -15.00 -9.00
C PRO A 114 18.48 -15.98 -8.74
N GLU A 115 18.85 -17.21 -8.40
CA GLU A 115 17.88 -18.28 -8.14
C GLU A 115 16.86 -17.86 -7.08
N PHE A 116 15.57 -18.09 -7.35
CA PHE A 116 14.51 -17.72 -6.42
C PHE A 116 14.37 -18.73 -5.29
N SER A 117 13.93 -18.25 -4.13
CA SER A 117 13.60 -19.09 -2.98
C SER A 117 12.14 -19.54 -3.04
N GLU A 118 11.90 -20.83 -3.12
CA GLU A 118 10.55 -21.43 -3.06
C GLU A 118 9.87 -21.12 -1.72
N GLN A 119 10.63 -21.07 -0.62
CA GLN A 119 10.09 -20.72 0.68
C GLN A 119 9.56 -19.27 0.69
N GLN A 120 10.27 -18.34 0.06
CA GLN A 120 9.79 -16.95 -0.04
C GLN A 120 8.57 -16.85 -0.96
N LEU A 121 8.56 -17.58 -2.08
CA LEU A 121 7.43 -17.64 -2.99
C LEU A 121 6.19 -18.19 -2.28
N SER A 122 6.30 -19.35 -1.62
CA SER A 122 5.19 -19.96 -0.89
C SER A 122 4.65 -19.05 0.22
N ARG A 123 5.51 -18.38 0.98
CA ARG A 123 5.08 -17.42 2.00
C ARG A 123 4.29 -16.25 1.40
N ALA A 124 4.71 -15.74 0.24
CA ALA A 124 4.01 -14.66 -0.45
C ALA A 124 2.64 -15.11 -0.97
N LEU A 125 2.55 -16.33 -1.50
CA LEU A 125 1.30 -16.93 -1.96
C LEU A 125 0.33 -17.15 -0.79
N ILE A 126 0.78 -17.75 0.31
CA ILE A 126 -0.05 -17.97 1.51
C ILE A 126 -0.57 -16.63 2.05
N ALA A 127 0.27 -15.59 2.11
CA ALA A 127 -0.15 -14.28 2.56
C ALA A 127 -1.19 -13.63 1.63
N ALA A 128 -1.09 -13.83 0.32
CA ALA A 128 -2.07 -13.33 -0.65
C ALA A 128 -3.40 -14.08 -0.52
N GLU A 129 -3.37 -15.40 -0.46
CA GLU A 129 -4.56 -16.25 -0.32
C GLU A 129 -5.31 -15.96 1.00
N ALA A 130 -4.59 -15.81 2.11
CA ALA A 130 -5.19 -15.51 3.41
C ALA A 130 -5.99 -14.21 3.42
N GLU A 131 -5.61 -13.24 2.60
CA GLU A 131 -6.27 -11.95 2.46
C GLU A 131 -7.18 -11.86 1.22
N HIS A 132 -7.43 -12.99 0.55
CA HIS A 132 -8.24 -13.07 -0.68
C HIS A 132 -7.74 -12.13 -1.80
N ILE A 133 -6.42 -12.02 -1.93
CA ILE A 133 -5.76 -11.22 -2.97
C ILE A 133 -5.24 -12.16 -4.04
N THR A 134 -5.61 -11.94 -5.30
CA THR A 134 -5.20 -12.80 -6.41
C THR A 134 -3.68 -12.73 -6.64
N PRO A 135 -2.93 -13.83 -6.54
CA PRO A 135 -1.51 -13.85 -6.87
C PRO A 135 -1.27 -14.03 -8.37
N LEU A 136 -0.27 -13.33 -8.89
CA LEU A 136 0.27 -13.47 -10.24
C LEU A 136 1.77 -13.66 -10.13
N ILE A 137 2.30 -14.76 -10.65
CA ILE A 137 3.73 -15.07 -10.64
C ILE A 137 4.33 -14.68 -12.00
N VAL A 138 5.39 -13.87 -12.00
CA VAL A 138 6.15 -13.53 -13.21
C VAL A 138 7.58 -13.99 -13.04
N LEU A 139 8.04 -14.92 -13.90
CA LEU A 139 9.44 -15.34 -13.98
C LEU A 139 10.16 -14.50 -15.01
N ASN A 140 11.05 -13.63 -14.54
CA ASN A 140 11.85 -12.75 -15.36
C ASN A 140 13.17 -13.41 -15.84
N LYS A 141 13.81 -12.77 -16.81
CA LYS A 141 15.06 -13.16 -17.46
C LYS A 141 14.92 -14.43 -18.32
N SER A 142 13.84 -14.52 -19.08
CA SER A 142 13.67 -15.57 -20.09
C SER A 142 14.68 -15.50 -21.23
N ASP A 143 15.46 -14.42 -21.30
CA ASP A 143 16.65 -14.25 -22.17
C ASP A 143 17.85 -15.08 -21.74
N LEU A 144 17.80 -15.75 -20.57
CA LEU A 144 18.83 -16.70 -20.08
C LEU A 144 18.31 -18.15 -20.20
N PRO A 145 18.50 -18.85 -21.35
CA PRO A 145 17.77 -20.09 -21.64
C PRO A 145 17.97 -21.20 -20.61
N ALA A 146 19.20 -21.48 -20.20
CA ALA A 146 19.50 -22.59 -19.29
C ALA A 146 18.99 -22.32 -17.84
N PRO A 147 19.31 -21.18 -17.18
CA PRO A 147 18.74 -20.86 -15.89
C PRO A 147 17.20 -20.75 -15.92
N PHE A 148 16.66 -20.20 -17.02
CA PHE A 148 15.21 -20.06 -17.15
C PHE A 148 14.49 -21.41 -17.22
N SER A 149 15.00 -22.38 -18.01
CA SER A 149 14.40 -23.71 -18.10
C SER A 149 14.34 -24.41 -16.75
N LEU A 150 15.44 -24.38 -15.99
CA LEU A 150 15.49 -24.95 -14.65
C LEU A 150 14.48 -24.27 -13.69
N ALA A 151 14.45 -22.93 -13.70
CA ALA A 151 13.52 -22.18 -12.88
C ALA A 151 12.06 -22.45 -13.27
N TRP A 152 11.78 -22.59 -14.57
CA TRP A 152 10.46 -22.87 -15.10
C TRP A 152 9.96 -24.27 -14.72
N GLU A 153 10.83 -25.27 -14.73
CA GLU A 153 10.52 -26.65 -14.27
C GLU A 153 10.18 -26.65 -12.77
N ARG A 154 10.94 -25.95 -11.95
CA ARG A 154 10.67 -25.81 -10.51
C ARG A 154 9.34 -25.13 -10.19
N LEU A 155 8.78 -24.37 -11.14
CA LEU A 155 7.47 -23.75 -11.01
C LEU A 155 6.32 -24.64 -11.46
N ALA A 156 6.58 -25.87 -11.95
CA ALA A 156 5.52 -26.80 -12.38
C ALA A 156 4.46 -27.05 -11.30
N PRO A 157 4.80 -27.32 -10.01
CA PRO A 157 3.80 -27.53 -8.98
C PRO A 157 2.84 -26.35 -8.79
N TYR A 158 3.33 -25.12 -8.95
CA TYR A 158 2.50 -23.93 -8.82
C TYR A 158 1.53 -23.78 -9.99
N ARG A 159 1.94 -24.16 -11.21
CA ARG A 159 1.03 -24.23 -12.37
C ARG A 159 -0.05 -25.28 -12.17
N ASP A 160 0.33 -26.45 -11.65
CA ASP A 160 -0.60 -27.55 -11.39
C ASP A 160 -1.63 -27.19 -10.30
N MET A 161 -1.26 -26.34 -9.35
CA MET A 161 -2.17 -25.73 -8.38
C MET A 161 -3.08 -24.63 -8.96
N GLY A 162 -2.89 -24.25 -10.23
CA GLY A 162 -3.74 -23.27 -10.92
C GLY A 162 -3.26 -21.82 -10.80
N TYR A 163 -2.07 -21.55 -10.28
CA TYR A 163 -1.53 -20.20 -10.26
C TYR A 163 -1.19 -19.70 -11.66
N ILE A 164 -1.48 -18.42 -11.92
CA ILE A 164 -1.11 -17.77 -13.18
C ILE A 164 0.40 -17.52 -13.15
N LEU A 165 1.13 -18.16 -14.08
CA LEU A 165 2.56 -17.97 -14.30
C LEU A 165 2.80 -17.36 -15.67
N MET A 166 3.63 -16.31 -15.72
CA MET A 166 4.00 -15.65 -16.96
C MET A 166 5.51 -15.52 -17.08
N PRO A 167 6.07 -15.90 -18.25
CA PRO A 167 7.48 -15.62 -18.56
C PRO A 167 7.67 -14.15 -18.93
N ALA A 168 8.85 -13.60 -18.62
CA ALA A 168 9.21 -12.25 -19.03
C ALA A 168 10.73 -12.11 -19.27
N SER A 169 11.09 -11.23 -20.18
CA SER A 169 12.44 -10.67 -20.31
C SER A 169 12.34 -9.15 -20.24
N LEU A 170 12.19 -8.62 -19.02
CA LEU A 170 11.90 -7.19 -18.82
C LEU A 170 12.95 -6.25 -19.40
N LYS A 171 14.20 -6.70 -19.57
CA LYS A 171 15.28 -5.90 -20.13
C LYS A 171 15.25 -5.93 -21.68
N ALA A 172 14.97 -7.09 -22.28
CA ALA A 172 15.07 -7.30 -23.71
C ALA A 172 13.72 -7.30 -24.46
N ALA A 173 12.59 -7.51 -23.76
CA ALA A 173 11.27 -7.60 -24.38
C ALA A 173 10.83 -6.30 -25.05
N THR A 174 10.16 -6.43 -26.19
CA THR A 174 9.43 -5.34 -26.83
C THR A 174 8.17 -5.01 -26.03
N ASP A 175 7.52 -3.89 -26.32
CA ASP A 175 6.27 -3.52 -25.67
C ASP A 175 5.14 -4.49 -25.98
N GLU A 176 5.13 -5.09 -27.18
CA GLU A 176 4.18 -6.13 -27.57
C GLU A 176 4.35 -7.39 -26.73
N GLN A 177 5.60 -7.81 -26.46
CA GLN A 177 5.89 -8.95 -25.62
C GLN A 177 5.51 -8.75 -24.15
N LEU A 178 5.43 -7.51 -23.69
CA LEU A 178 4.95 -7.15 -22.36
C LEU A 178 3.42 -6.99 -22.28
N GLN A 179 2.73 -6.97 -23.42
CA GLN A 179 1.29 -6.75 -23.48
C GLN A 179 0.47 -7.76 -22.64
N PRO A 180 0.80 -9.07 -22.59
CA PRO A 180 0.10 -10.01 -21.72
C PRO A 180 0.18 -9.61 -20.23
N ILE A 181 1.34 -9.14 -19.76
CA ILE A 181 1.51 -8.66 -18.39
C ILE A 181 0.71 -7.36 -18.19
N LYS A 182 0.80 -6.40 -19.12
CA LYS A 182 0.03 -5.16 -19.08
C LYS A 182 -1.48 -5.43 -18.98
N ASN A 183 -1.98 -6.40 -19.75
CA ASN A 183 -3.39 -6.79 -19.72
C ASN A 183 -3.82 -7.36 -18.36
N GLN A 184 -2.97 -8.14 -17.69
CA GLN A 184 -3.25 -8.67 -16.35
C GLN A 184 -3.30 -7.57 -15.27
N LEU A 185 -2.57 -6.49 -15.48
CA LEU A 185 -2.47 -5.37 -14.54
C LEU A 185 -3.52 -4.28 -14.76
N ASN A 186 -4.09 -4.24 -15.97
CA ASN A 186 -4.98 -3.15 -16.38
C ASN A 186 -6.24 -3.10 -15.49
N GLY A 187 -6.54 -1.91 -14.99
CA GLY A 187 -7.70 -1.66 -14.13
C GLY A 187 -7.62 -2.27 -12.72
N LYS A 188 -6.44 -2.76 -12.30
CA LYS A 188 -6.25 -3.42 -11.00
C LYS A 188 -5.22 -2.72 -10.14
N THR A 189 -5.51 -2.61 -8.85
CA THR A 189 -4.54 -2.19 -7.84
C THR A 189 -3.62 -3.35 -7.51
N THR A 190 -2.36 -3.25 -7.95
CA THR A 190 -1.38 -4.34 -7.88
C THR A 190 -0.20 -3.99 -6.99
N LEU A 191 0.08 -4.84 -5.99
CA LEU A 191 1.33 -4.79 -5.23
C LEU A 191 2.39 -5.62 -5.96
N VAL A 192 3.56 -5.05 -6.23
CA VAL A 192 4.70 -5.77 -6.81
C VAL A 192 5.66 -6.21 -5.71
N LEU A 193 5.82 -7.51 -5.55
CA LEU A 193 6.76 -8.15 -4.62
C LEU A 193 7.87 -8.87 -5.38
N GLY A 194 8.99 -9.10 -4.71
CA GLY A 194 10.07 -9.92 -5.24
C GLY A 194 11.40 -9.62 -4.56
N PRO A 195 12.38 -10.55 -4.64
CA PRO A 195 13.71 -10.35 -4.08
C PRO A 195 14.48 -9.22 -4.78
N SER A 196 15.62 -8.85 -4.19
CA SER A 196 16.56 -7.95 -4.88
C SER A 196 17.03 -8.60 -6.18
N GLY A 197 17.18 -7.81 -7.23
CA GLY A 197 17.65 -8.30 -8.53
C GLY A 197 16.61 -9.04 -9.37
N SER A 198 15.37 -9.25 -8.92
CA SER A 198 14.32 -9.86 -9.73
C SER A 198 13.83 -9.00 -10.90
N GLY A 199 14.12 -7.67 -10.89
CA GLY A 199 13.74 -6.76 -11.97
C GLY A 199 12.56 -5.84 -11.65
N LYS A 200 12.18 -5.67 -10.38
CA LYS A 200 11.04 -4.79 -9.98
C LYS A 200 11.14 -3.37 -10.50
N SER A 201 12.29 -2.73 -10.32
CA SER A 201 12.50 -1.37 -10.82
C SER A 201 12.40 -1.30 -12.34
N THR A 202 12.91 -2.32 -13.05
CA THR A 202 12.78 -2.42 -14.50
C THR A 202 11.32 -2.56 -14.93
N LEU A 203 10.56 -3.42 -14.24
CA LEU A 203 9.13 -3.58 -14.50
C LEU A 203 8.39 -2.25 -14.33
N ILE A 204 8.60 -1.56 -13.21
CA ILE A 204 7.95 -0.28 -12.91
C ILE A 204 8.28 0.76 -13.99
N ASN A 205 9.56 0.89 -14.36
CA ASN A 205 9.99 1.84 -15.38
C ASN A 205 9.43 1.52 -16.78
N ARG A 206 9.15 0.24 -17.07
CA ARG A 206 8.54 -0.19 -18.33
C ARG A 206 7.02 -0.01 -18.36
N LEU A 207 6.35 -0.05 -17.21
CA LEU A 207 4.89 0.03 -17.11
C LEU A 207 4.39 1.45 -16.88
N VAL A 208 5.15 2.25 -16.13
CA VAL A 208 4.75 3.60 -15.73
C VAL A 208 5.59 4.63 -16.48
N HIS A 209 4.97 5.36 -17.40
CA HIS A 209 5.63 6.45 -18.12
C HIS A 209 6.07 7.54 -17.13
N GLY A 210 7.36 7.89 -17.17
CA GLY A 210 7.94 8.88 -16.25
C GLY A 210 8.35 8.34 -14.87
N ALA A 211 8.20 7.05 -14.59
CA ALA A 211 8.76 6.45 -13.40
C ALA A 211 10.30 6.45 -13.47
N GLN A 212 10.94 6.92 -12.39
CA GLN A 212 12.40 6.93 -12.24
C GLN A 212 12.81 6.01 -11.08
N ALA A 213 12.28 4.78 -11.05
CA ALA A 213 12.70 3.79 -10.08
C ALA A 213 14.17 3.41 -10.33
N GLN A 214 15.00 3.50 -9.26
CA GLN A 214 16.42 3.17 -9.39
C GLN A 214 16.59 1.68 -9.73
N THR A 215 17.23 1.43 -10.87
CA THR A 215 17.68 0.09 -11.25
C THR A 215 19.12 -0.09 -10.76
N ARG A 216 19.36 -1.16 -10.01
CA ARG A 216 20.73 -1.55 -9.63
C ARG A 216 21.08 -2.81 -10.40
N GLU A 217 22.23 -2.80 -11.08
CA GLU A 217 22.83 -4.05 -11.55
C GLU A 217 23.36 -4.81 -10.33
N ILE A 218 23.12 -6.14 -10.33
CA ILE A 218 23.72 -6.99 -9.31
C ILE A 218 25.18 -7.08 -9.68
N SER A 219 26.05 -6.47 -8.89
CA SER A 219 27.49 -6.79 -8.95
C SER A 219 27.65 -8.25 -8.54
N GLN A 220 28.26 -9.01 -9.43
CA GLN A 220 28.72 -10.39 -9.18
C GLN A 220 29.78 -10.40 -8.07
#